data_1de3d83d8bd90e0ef36442398697996b
#
_entry.id   1de3d83d8bd90e0ef36442398697996b
#
_cell.length_a   1.000
_cell.length_b   1.000
_cell.length_c   1.000
_cell.angle_alpha   90.00
_cell.angle_beta   90.00
_cell.angle_gamma   90.00
#
_symmetry.space_group_name_H-M   'P 1'
#
loop_
_entity.id
_entity.type
_entity.pdbx_description
1 polymer ?
#
loop_
_entity_poly.entity_id
_entity_poly.type
_entity_poly.pdbx_seq_one_letter_code
_entity_poly.pdbx_strand_id
1 'polypeptide(L)'
;IIFIPKWDSDRIINESSGDSKLSTVWSNPLFKSLVPMGFFNYGGLFAIQTLWAGPWMVRVSGYTPEESAQGLFLIYFCMLFSFLSWGYFVPRFSKSVSDAVKLLRFGAPINLIILSIIIYLGPNAGAIHWAIFIVSSIFLSLTQPAVGMAFSLSNAGKALTSFNLLIFIGAFSLQWIIGLIIDLGIGLNFSEINSFKFAMI
;
A
#
# COMPACT_ATOMS: atom_id res chain seq x y z
N ILE A 1 23.05 -8.75 16.45
CA ILE A 1 23.21 -7.65 17.44
C ILE A 1 22.49 -6.46 16.84
N ILE A 2 21.28 -6.17 17.34
CA ILE A 2 20.50 -5.00 16.97
C ILE A 2 21.14 -3.81 17.67
N PHE A 3 21.76 -2.92 16.91
CA PHE A 3 22.26 -1.64 17.42
C PHE A 3 21.02 -0.74 17.65
N ILE A 4 20.55 -0.69 18.90
CA ILE A 4 19.57 0.31 19.33
C ILE A 4 20.37 1.56 19.65
N PRO A 5 20.22 2.68 18.90
CA PRO A 5 20.88 3.93 19.27
C PRO A 5 20.46 4.33 20.67
N LYS A 6 21.41 4.79 21.50
CA LYS A 6 21.04 5.39 22.79
C LYS A 6 20.11 6.58 22.55
N TRP A 7 18.91 6.50 23.09
CA TRP A 7 17.95 7.60 23.07
C TRP A 7 18.50 8.71 23.97
N ASP A 8 18.66 9.88 23.37
CA ASP A 8 19.06 11.08 24.09
C ASP A 8 17.80 11.64 24.77
N SER A 9 17.55 11.21 26.01
CA SER A 9 16.36 11.57 26.79
C SER A 9 16.20 13.09 26.98
N ASP A 10 17.31 13.82 26.99
CA ASP A 10 17.32 15.27 27.21
C ASP A 10 16.83 16.05 25.99
N ARG A 11 16.99 15.50 24.79
CA ARG A 11 16.45 16.05 23.53
C ARG A 11 14.92 15.94 23.47
N ILE A 12 14.37 14.86 24.01
CA ILE A 12 12.92 14.58 24.00
C ILE A 12 12.17 15.55 24.91
N ILE A 13 12.78 15.92 26.05
CA ILE A 13 12.13 16.77 27.06
C ILE A 13 12.04 18.23 26.57
N ASN A 14 13.03 18.74 25.86
CA ASN A 14 13.03 20.13 25.37
C ASN A 14 12.15 20.37 24.14
N GLU A 15 11.86 19.33 23.33
CA GLU A 15 10.96 19.44 22.17
C GLU A 15 9.48 19.16 22.50
N SER A 16 9.17 18.62 23.69
CA SER A 16 7.81 18.22 24.09
C SER A 16 6.89 19.40 24.47
N SER A 17 7.39 20.61 24.58
CA SER A 17 6.62 21.80 24.95
C SER A 17 5.99 22.57 23.78
N GLY A 18 6.16 22.12 22.54
CA GLY A 18 5.46 22.67 21.37
C GLY A 18 4.02 22.15 21.32
N ASP A 19 3.06 23.06 21.14
CA ASP A 19 1.61 22.82 21.03
C ASP A 19 1.33 21.79 19.91
N SER A 20 1.28 20.51 20.26
CA SER A 20 1.18 19.38 19.32
C SER A 20 -0.28 19.17 18.91
N LYS A 21 -0.81 20.09 18.08
CA LYS A 21 -2.18 20.02 17.56
C LYS A 21 -2.25 19.06 16.37
N LEU A 22 -3.29 18.23 16.32
CA LEU A 22 -3.57 17.35 15.17
C LEU A 22 -3.77 18.18 13.89
N SER A 23 -4.30 19.40 14.02
CA SER A 23 -4.45 20.36 12.91
C SER A 23 -3.12 20.68 12.22
N THR A 24 -2.00 20.70 12.94
CA THR A 24 -0.66 20.93 12.37
C THR A 24 -0.28 19.83 11.38
N VAL A 25 -0.63 18.57 11.66
CA VAL A 25 -0.39 17.43 10.78
C VAL A 25 -1.19 17.59 9.49
N TRP A 26 -2.49 17.82 9.61
CA TRP A 26 -3.41 17.92 8.46
C TRP A 26 -3.23 19.20 7.65
N SER A 27 -2.57 20.22 8.19
CA SER A 27 -2.23 21.45 7.47
C SER A 27 -0.92 21.35 6.69
N ASN A 28 -0.06 20.37 6.99
CA ASN A 28 1.25 20.21 6.35
C ASN A 28 1.10 19.90 4.85
N PRO A 29 1.74 20.66 3.94
CA PRO A 29 1.61 20.46 2.49
C PRO A 29 2.10 19.10 2.02
N LEU A 30 3.20 18.57 2.60
CA LEU A 30 3.72 17.25 2.24
C LEU A 30 2.74 16.16 2.67
N PHE A 31 2.21 16.24 3.90
CA PHE A 31 1.22 15.29 4.39
C PHE A 31 0.00 15.25 3.46
N LYS A 32 -0.56 16.42 3.12
CA LYS A 32 -1.68 16.54 2.17
C LYS A 32 -1.38 15.92 0.82
N SER A 33 -0.17 16.10 0.30
CA SER A 33 0.23 15.52 -0.99
C SER A 33 0.33 14.00 -0.96
N LEU A 34 0.59 13.40 0.21
CA LEU A 34 0.67 11.95 0.39
C LEU A 34 -0.70 11.31 0.72
N VAL A 35 -1.73 12.10 1.07
CA VAL A 35 -3.08 11.60 1.37
C VAL A 35 -3.66 10.73 0.25
N PRO A 36 -3.69 11.17 -1.02
CA PRO A 36 -4.22 10.32 -2.10
C PRO A 36 -3.43 9.03 -2.27
N MET A 37 -2.11 9.08 -2.12
CA MET A 37 -1.25 7.90 -2.22
C MET A 37 -1.51 6.92 -1.06
N GLY A 38 -1.66 7.42 0.17
CA GLY A 38 -2.01 6.60 1.33
C GLY A 38 -3.37 5.94 1.19
N PHE A 39 -4.37 6.70 0.76
CA PHE A 39 -5.74 6.21 0.65
C PHE A 39 -5.92 5.24 -0.55
N PHE A 40 -5.60 5.69 -1.78
CA PHE A 40 -5.87 4.92 -2.99
C PHE A 40 -4.80 3.88 -3.28
N ASN A 41 -3.52 4.25 -3.29
CA ASN A 41 -2.47 3.29 -3.66
C ASN A 41 -2.17 2.31 -2.54
N TYR A 42 -1.90 2.80 -1.32
CA TYR A 42 -1.55 1.92 -0.21
C TYR A 42 -2.80 1.21 0.34
N GLY A 43 -3.91 1.93 0.53
CA GLY A 43 -5.20 1.33 0.90
C GLY A 43 -5.69 0.33 -0.14
N GLY A 44 -5.57 0.66 -1.44
CA GLY A 44 -5.90 -0.23 -2.56
C GLY A 44 -5.02 -1.48 -2.60
N LEU A 45 -3.71 -1.33 -2.38
CA LEU A 45 -2.81 -2.48 -2.24
C LEU A 45 -3.28 -3.41 -1.13
N PHE A 46 -3.58 -2.87 0.06
CA PHE A 46 -4.11 -3.67 1.16
C PHE A 46 -5.45 -4.33 0.82
N ALA A 47 -6.37 -3.59 0.20
CA ALA A 47 -7.66 -4.13 -0.21
C ALA A 47 -7.50 -5.35 -1.14
N ILE A 48 -6.68 -5.21 -2.16
CA ILE A 48 -6.42 -6.26 -3.15
C ILE A 48 -5.69 -7.44 -2.49
N GLN A 49 -4.60 -7.17 -1.80
CA GLN A 49 -3.72 -8.18 -1.22
C GLN A 49 -4.44 -9.04 -0.17
N THR A 50 -5.25 -8.43 0.69
CA THR A 50 -5.84 -9.13 1.83
C THR A 50 -7.19 -9.78 1.51
N LEU A 51 -7.92 -9.27 0.53
CA LEU A 51 -9.27 -9.75 0.24
C LEU A 51 -9.49 -10.18 -1.22
N TRP A 52 -8.98 -9.44 -2.21
CA TRP A 52 -9.46 -9.62 -3.59
C TRP A 52 -8.54 -10.46 -4.49
N ALA A 53 -7.25 -10.61 -4.17
CA ALA A 53 -6.33 -11.43 -4.98
C ALA A 53 -6.74 -12.92 -5.00
N GLY A 54 -7.17 -13.47 -3.86
CA GLY A 54 -7.67 -14.85 -3.78
C GLY A 54 -8.94 -15.07 -4.61
N PRO A 55 -10.02 -14.33 -4.37
CA PRO A 55 -11.23 -14.39 -5.18
C PRO A 55 -10.99 -14.17 -6.69
N TRP A 56 -10.09 -13.26 -7.08
CA TRP A 56 -9.72 -13.12 -8.48
C TRP A 56 -9.15 -14.42 -9.06
N MET A 57 -8.19 -15.06 -8.37
CA MET A 57 -7.60 -16.30 -8.85
C MET A 57 -8.65 -17.40 -9.02
N VAL A 58 -9.61 -17.51 -8.09
CA VAL A 58 -10.67 -18.53 -8.18
C VAL A 58 -11.71 -18.15 -9.23
N ARG A 59 -12.28 -16.94 -9.19
CA ARG A 59 -13.46 -16.54 -9.97
C ARG A 59 -13.12 -16.05 -11.37
N VAL A 60 -11.95 -15.46 -11.55
CA VAL A 60 -11.53 -14.93 -12.86
C VAL A 60 -10.53 -15.85 -13.55
N SER A 61 -9.51 -16.32 -12.83
CA SER A 61 -8.44 -17.14 -13.42
C SER A 61 -8.76 -18.65 -13.41
N GLY A 62 -9.87 -19.06 -12.76
CA GLY A 62 -10.33 -20.46 -12.75
C GLY A 62 -9.50 -21.41 -11.89
N TYR A 63 -8.75 -20.90 -10.92
CA TYR A 63 -8.01 -21.70 -9.96
C TYR A 63 -8.95 -22.46 -9.02
N THR A 64 -8.56 -23.64 -8.61
CA THR A 64 -9.17 -24.30 -7.45
C THR A 64 -8.85 -23.52 -6.18
N PRO A 65 -9.61 -23.70 -5.08
CA PRO A 65 -9.28 -23.11 -3.78
C PRO A 65 -7.86 -23.42 -3.33
N GLU A 66 -7.38 -24.65 -3.56
CA GLU A 66 -6.03 -25.10 -3.21
C GLU A 66 -4.96 -24.41 -4.04
N GLU A 67 -5.17 -24.29 -5.34
CA GLU A 67 -4.26 -23.55 -6.24
C GLU A 67 -4.21 -22.06 -5.88
N SER A 68 -5.35 -21.48 -5.53
CA SER A 68 -5.42 -20.09 -5.05
C SER A 68 -4.65 -19.90 -3.73
N ALA A 69 -4.78 -20.84 -2.80
CA ALA A 69 -4.02 -20.80 -1.54
C ALA A 69 -2.51 -20.90 -1.79
N GLN A 70 -2.07 -21.79 -2.70
CA GLN A 70 -0.67 -21.89 -3.13
C GLN A 70 -0.21 -20.58 -3.82
N GLY A 71 -1.06 -19.99 -4.63
CA GLY A 71 -0.81 -18.69 -5.26
C GLY A 71 -0.62 -17.58 -4.24
N LEU A 72 -1.48 -17.50 -3.24
CA LEU A 72 -1.34 -16.54 -2.13
C LEU A 72 -0.04 -16.78 -1.34
N PHE A 73 0.31 -18.04 -1.07
CA PHE A 73 1.58 -18.37 -0.44
C PHE A 73 2.77 -17.84 -1.26
N LEU A 74 2.79 -18.07 -2.58
CA LEU A 74 3.83 -17.54 -3.48
C LEU A 74 3.91 -16.01 -3.38
N ILE A 75 2.77 -15.33 -3.43
CA ILE A 75 2.68 -13.87 -3.34
C ILE A 75 3.32 -13.36 -2.05
N TYR A 76 2.93 -13.91 -0.90
CA TYR A 76 3.45 -13.48 0.40
C TYR A 76 4.93 -13.86 0.60
N PHE A 77 5.35 -14.98 0.02
CA PHE A 77 6.76 -15.39 0.00
C PHE A 77 7.62 -14.39 -0.80
N CYS A 78 7.21 -14.05 -2.01
CA CYS A 78 7.87 -13.01 -2.82
C CYS A 78 7.89 -11.67 -2.09
N MET A 79 6.81 -11.29 -1.44
CA MET A 79 6.72 -10.07 -0.64
C MET A 79 7.73 -10.05 0.51
N LEU A 80 7.85 -11.15 1.26
CA LEU A 80 8.83 -11.28 2.35
C LEU A 80 10.25 -11.02 1.87
N PHE A 81 10.67 -11.70 0.80
CA PHE A 81 12.01 -11.50 0.23
C PHE A 81 12.21 -10.10 -0.33
N SER A 82 11.18 -9.53 -0.92
CA SER A 82 11.21 -8.17 -1.42
C SER A 82 11.41 -7.17 -0.28
N PHE A 83 10.71 -7.31 0.85
CA PHE A 83 10.90 -6.44 2.01
C PHE A 83 12.28 -6.58 2.64
N LEU A 84 12.80 -7.80 2.76
CA LEU A 84 14.17 -8.04 3.25
C LEU A 84 15.20 -7.36 2.35
N SER A 85 15.08 -7.55 1.04
CA SER A 85 15.96 -6.92 0.04
C SER A 85 15.83 -5.39 0.08
N TRP A 86 14.61 -4.89 0.13
CA TRP A 86 14.33 -3.45 0.18
C TRP A 86 14.89 -2.79 1.44
N GLY A 87 14.73 -3.42 2.60
CA GLY A 87 15.32 -2.95 3.85
C GLY A 87 16.84 -2.83 3.79
N TYR A 88 17.50 -3.70 3.02
CA TYR A 88 18.96 -3.63 2.79
C TYR A 88 19.34 -2.54 1.78
N PHE A 89 18.57 -2.37 0.71
CA PHE A 89 18.93 -1.45 -0.38
C PHE A 89 18.47 -0.01 -0.16
N VAL A 90 17.28 0.20 0.40
CA VAL A 90 16.66 1.54 0.58
C VAL A 90 17.58 2.55 1.26
N PRO A 91 18.29 2.24 2.36
CA PRO A 91 19.16 3.22 3.02
C PRO A 91 20.27 3.76 2.11
N ARG A 92 20.56 3.08 0.99
CA ARG A 92 21.56 3.54 0.01
C ARG A 92 20.99 4.56 -0.98
N PHE A 93 19.68 4.49 -1.28
CA PHE A 93 19.03 5.28 -2.32
C PHE A 93 18.12 6.37 -1.77
N SER A 94 17.58 6.20 -0.56
CA SER A 94 16.67 7.14 0.06
C SER A 94 17.24 7.63 1.38
N LYS A 95 17.94 8.76 1.33
CA LYS A 95 18.58 9.40 2.49
C LYS A 95 17.79 10.62 2.97
N SER A 96 16.84 11.09 2.19
CA SER A 96 16.05 12.28 2.46
C SER A 96 14.57 12.08 2.12
N VAL A 97 13.71 12.94 2.65
CA VAL A 97 12.28 13.00 2.26
C VAL A 97 12.12 13.19 0.75
N SER A 98 12.97 14.03 0.14
CA SER A 98 12.93 14.28 -1.31
C SER A 98 13.19 13.01 -2.13
N ASP A 99 14.15 12.16 -1.69
CA ASP A 99 14.46 10.92 -2.39
C ASP A 99 13.31 9.92 -2.26
N ALA A 100 12.73 9.81 -1.06
CA ALA A 100 11.54 8.97 -0.84
C ALA A 100 10.37 9.41 -1.74
N VAL A 101 10.07 10.71 -1.79
CA VAL A 101 9.00 11.25 -2.64
C VAL A 101 9.26 11.03 -4.13
N LYS A 102 10.52 11.14 -4.60
CA LYS A 102 10.87 10.82 -5.99
C LYS A 102 10.59 9.35 -6.30
N LEU A 103 11.04 8.43 -5.44
CA LEU A 103 10.79 6.99 -5.62
C LEU A 103 9.29 6.68 -5.63
N LEU A 104 8.50 7.31 -4.75
CA LEU A 104 7.05 7.18 -4.73
C LEU A 104 6.41 7.68 -6.03
N ARG A 105 6.87 8.81 -6.56
CA ARG A 105 6.36 9.40 -7.80
C ARG A 105 6.59 8.49 -9.02
N PHE A 106 7.73 7.80 -9.08
CA PHE A 106 8.03 6.87 -10.17
C PHE A 106 7.40 5.49 -9.97
N GLY A 107 7.32 5.01 -8.73
CA GLY A 107 6.77 3.70 -8.42
C GLY A 107 5.25 3.61 -8.64
N ALA A 108 4.48 4.65 -8.27
CA ALA A 108 3.04 4.62 -8.36
C ALA A 108 2.51 4.37 -9.80
N PRO A 109 3.00 5.04 -10.85
CA PRO A 109 2.58 4.73 -12.22
C PRO A 109 2.91 3.31 -12.65
N ILE A 110 4.08 2.77 -12.26
CA ILE A 110 4.48 1.40 -12.59
C ILE A 110 3.49 0.40 -11.99
N ASN A 111 3.13 0.61 -10.72
CA ASN A 111 2.16 -0.25 -10.04
C ASN A 111 0.78 -0.22 -10.72
N LEU A 112 0.29 0.96 -11.10
CA LEU A 112 -0.96 1.11 -11.83
C LEU A 112 -0.92 0.46 -13.22
N ILE A 113 0.21 0.56 -13.93
CA ILE A 113 0.40 -0.13 -15.22
C ILE A 113 0.30 -1.64 -15.03
N ILE A 114 0.96 -2.20 -14.01
CA ILE A 114 0.91 -3.65 -13.74
C ILE A 114 -0.50 -4.09 -13.40
N LEU A 115 -1.24 -3.32 -12.58
CA LEU A 115 -2.64 -3.60 -12.29
C LEU A 115 -3.49 -3.57 -13.56
N SER A 116 -3.29 -2.57 -14.42
CA SER A 116 -3.99 -2.48 -15.72
C SER A 116 -3.71 -3.67 -16.62
N ILE A 117 -2.47 -4.18 -16.62
CA ILE A 117 -2.10 -5.39 -17.35
C ILE A 117 -2.85 -6.61 -16.78
N ILE A 118 -2.94 -6.76 -15.47
CA ILE A 118 -3.69 -7.84 -14.81
C ILE A 118 -5.16 -7.80 -15.24
N ILE A 119 -5.78 -6.61 -15.17
CA ILE A 119 -7.17 -6.42 -15.57
C ILE A 119 -7.37 -6.75 -17.07
N TYR A 120 -6.44 -6.33 -17.92
CA TYR A 120 -6.47 -6.63 -19.35
C TYR A 120 -6.39 -8.14 -19.63
N LEU A 121 -5.41 -8.82 -19.02
CA LEU A 121 -5.21 -10.27 -19.16
C LEU A 121 -6.40 -11.07 -18.63
N GLY A 122 -7.11 -10.59 -17.62
CA GLY A 122 -8.30 -11.24 -17.06
C GLY A 122 -8.01 -12.68 -16.62
N PRO A 123 -8.66 -13.70 -17.27
CA PRO A 123 -8.46 -15.11 -16.90
C PRO A 123 -7.02 -15.60 -16.99
N ASN A 124 -6.19 -14.97 -17.83
CA ASN A 124 -4.77 -15.34 -17.99
C ASN A 124 -3.87 -14.74 -16.90
N ALA A 125 -4.41 -13.91 -16.03
CA ALA A 125 -3.66 -13.29 -14.93
C ALA A 125 -3.74 -14.14 -13.65
N GLY A 126 -2.80 -15.07 -13.48
CA GLY A 126 -2.70 -15.92 -12.28
C GLY A 126 -1.77 -15.36 -11.21
N ALA A 127 -1.38 -16.22 -10.25
CA ALA A 127 -0.62 -15.90 -9.05
C ALA A 127 0.68 -15.12 -9.32
N ILE A 128 1.40 -15.44 -10.41
CA ILE A 128 2.67 -14.77 -10.73
C ILE A 128 2.47 -13.28 -11.07
N HIS A 129 1.37 -12.94 -11.72
CA HIS A 129 1.04 -11.55 -12.06
C HIS A 129 0.73 -10.74 -10.81
N TRP A 130 -0.02 -11.35 -9.86
CA TRP A 130 -0.29 -10.73 -8.56
C TRP A 130 0.97 -10.61 -7.72
N ALA A 131 1.88 -11.60 -7.77
CA ALA A 131 3.19 -11.48 -7.11
C ALA A 131 4.00 -10.30 -7.66
N ILE A 132 4.06 -10.12 -8.98
CA ILE A 132 4.72 -8.97 -9.62
C ILE A 132 4.07 -7.65 -9.19
N PHE A 133 2.75 -7.57 -9.13
CA PHE A 133 2.03 -6.39 -8.67
C PHE A 133 2.42 -6.02 -7.24
N ILE A 134 2.39 -6.99 -6.31
CA ILE A 134 2.70 -6.75 -4.89
C ILE A 134 4.18 -6.41 -4.70
N VAL A 135 5.09 -7.10 -5.40
CA VAL A 135 6.53 -6.78 -5.37
C VAL A 135 6.79 -5.37 -5.91
N SER A 136 6.11 -4.99 -7.01
CA SER A 136 6.24 -3.64 -7.56
C SER A 136 5.72 -2.54 -6.64
N SER A 137 4.85 -2.88 -5.68
CA SER A 137 4.27 -1.93 -4.71
C SER A 137 5.19 -1.62 -3.53
N ILE A 138 6.36 -2.25 -3.43
CA ILE A 138 7.24 -2.16 -2.26
C ILE A 138 7.70 -0.74 -1.94
N PHE A 139 7.78 0.13 -2.96
CA PHE A 139 8.11 1.54 -2.80
C PHE A 139 7.12 2.29 -1.88
N LEU A 140 5.87 1.81 -1.75
CA LEU A 140 4.86 2.40 -0.86
C LEU A 140 5.30 2.36 0.61
N SER A 141 6.18 1.43 0.99
CA SER A 141 6.78 1.39 2.32
C SER A 141 7.56 2.66 2.68
N LEU A 142 7.98 3.44 1.68
CA LEU A 142 8.66 4.73 1.89
C LEU A 142 7.73 5.86 2.34
N THR A 143 6.42 5.69 2.22
CA THR A 143 5.45 6.73 2.64
C THR A 143 5.54 7.00 4.13
N GLN A 144 5.64 5.97 4.97
CA GLN A 144 5.72 6.14 6.42
C GLN A 144 7.02 6.82 6.88
N PRO A 145 8.22 6.39 6.45
CA PRO A 145 9.45 7.15 6.71
C PRO A 145 9.39 8.60 6.19
N ALA A 146 8.84 8.84 5.00
CA ALA A 146 8.69 10.18 4.46
C ALA A 146 7.79 11.06 5.35
N VAL A 147 6.67 10.52 5.83
CA VAL A 147 5.79 11.20 6.79
C VAL A 147 6.53 11.44 8.10
N GLY A 148 7.18 10.42 8.67
CA GLY A 148 7.88 10.56 9.96
C GLY A 148 8.97 11.63 9.94
N MET A 149 9.77 11.67 8.85
CA MET A 149 10.85 12.65 8.68
C MET A 149 10.37 14.08 8.37
N ALA A 150 9.12 14.24 7.95
CA ALA A 150 8.55 15.56 7.60
C ALA A 150 8.09 16.37 8.82
N PHE A 151 8.10 15.77 10.00
CA PHE A 151 7.62 16.38 11.23
C PHE A 151 8.70 16.36 12.32
N SER A 152 8.59 17.30 13.28
CA SER A 152 9.37 17.26 14.52
C SER A 152 9.04 15.98 15.32
N LEU A 153 9.97 15.55 16.19
CA LEU A 153 9.78 14.35 17.00
C LEU A 153 8.47 14.37 17.81
N SER A 154 8.05 15.55 18.30
CA SER A 154 6.79 15.74 19.03
C SER A 154 5.53 15.47 18.21
N ASN A 155 5.58 15.70 16.88
CA ASN A 155 4.46 15.53 15.98
C ASN A 155 4.55 14.29 15.09
N ALA A 156 5.74 13.68 14.95
CA ALA A 156 5.97 12.52 14.08
C ALA A 156 5.05 11.33 14.42
N GLY A 157 4.88 11.02 15.71
CA GLY A 157 3.97 9.96 16.15
C GLY A 157 2.52 10.21 15.73
N LYS A 158 2.02 11.45 15.88
CA LYS A 158 0.67 11.81 15.45
C LYS A 158 0.50 11.76 13.94
N ALA A 159 1.51 12.21 13.20
CA ALA A 159 1.51 12.15 11.75
C ALA A 159 1.47 10.71 11.25
N LEU A 160 2.31 9.83 11.80
CA LEU A 160 2.33 8.41 11.44
C LEU A 160 1.01 7.72 11.79
N THR A 161 0.44 7.97 12.96
CA THR A 161 -0.86 7.41 13.35
C THR A 161 -1.97 7.89 12.43
N SER A 162 -2.00 9.20 12.10
CA SER A 162 -2.98 9.75 11.17
C SER A 162 -2.85 9.16 9.76
N PHE A 163 -1.61 8.94 9.30
CA PHE A 163 -1.35 8.34 8.01
C PHE A 163 -1.74 6.86 7.96
N ASN A 164 -1.44 6.10 9.02
CA ASN A 164 -1.89 4.71 9.15
C ASN A 164 -3.42 4.60 9.16
N LEU A 165 -4.10 5.46 9.93
CA LEU A 165 -5.56 5.50 9.94
C LEU A 165 -6.11 5.75 8.53
N LEU A 166 -5.51 6.67 7.77
CA LEU A 166 -5.89 6.95 6.40
C LEU A 166 -5.73 5.72 5.48
N ILE A 167 -4.62 4.99 5.61
CA ILE A 167 -4.39 3.74 4.87
C ILE A 167 -5.49 2.71 5.17
N PHE A 168 -5.82 2.52 6.45
CA PHE A 168 -6.86 1.56 6.85
C PHE A 168 -8.25 1.99 6.37
N ILE A 169 -8.60 3.27 6.49
CA ILE A 169 -9.87 3.78 5.94
C ILE A 169 -9.92 3.52 4.43
N GLY A 170 -8.81 3.77 3.72
CA GLY A 170 -8.69 3.46 2.29
C GLY A 170 -8.90 1.97 2.02
N ALA A 171 -8.21 1.10 2.77
CA ALA A 171 -8.32 -0.35 2.61
C ALA A 171 -9.75 -0.84 2.78
N PHE A 172 -10.41 -0.49 3.89
CA PHE A 172 -11.79 -0.90 4.15
C PHE A 172 -12.78 -0.34 3.13
N SER A 173 -12.62 0.96 2.78
CA SER A 173 -13.50 1.60 1.80
C SER A 173 -13.38 0.92 0.43
N LEU A 174 -12.15 0.68 -0.03
CA LEU A 174 -11.91 0.07 -1.33
C LEU A 174 -12.29 -1.41 -1.35
N GLN A 175 -12.06 -2.18 -0.26
CA GLN A 175 -12.57 -3.55 -0.14
C GLN A 175 -14.08 -3.60 -0.34
N TRP A 176 -14.80 -2.71 0.33
CA TRP A 176 -16.26 -2.66 0.28
C TRP A 176 -16.75 -2.17 -1.09
N ILE A 177 -16.14 -1.12 -1.65
CA ILE A 177 -16.51 -0.57 -2.97
C ILE A 177 -16.31 -1.61 -4.07
N ILE A 178 -15.19 -2.34 -4.07
CA ILE A 178 -14.91 -3.41 -5.02
C ILE A 178 -16.03 -4.46 -4.94
N GLY A 179 -16.39 -4.91 -3.73
CA GLY A 179 -17.49 -5.87 -3.55
C GLY A 179 -18.81 -5.36 -4.10
N LEU A 180 -19.18 -4.11 -3.78
CA LEU A 180 -20.42 -3.50 -4.29
C LEU A 180 -20.45 -3.42 -5.82
N ILE A 181 -19.33 -3.07 -6.46
CA ILE A 181 -19.26 -2.99 -7.93
C ILE A 181 -19.41 -4.37 -8.54
N ILE A 182 -18.80 -5.42 -7.95
CA ILE A 182 -18.97 -6.80 -8.41
C ILE A 182 -20.45 -7.22 -8.31
N ASP A 183 -21.09 -7.00 -7.16
CA ASP A 183 -22.48 -7.36 -6.94
C ASP A 183 -23.43 -6.61 -7.89
N LEU A 184 -23.20 -5.32 -8.09
CA LEU A 184 -23.95 -4.50 -9.04
C LEU A 184 -23.78 -5.00 -10.48
N GLY A 185 -22.54 -5.35 -10.88
CA GLY A 185 -22.28 -5.88 -12.22
C GLY A 185 -23.02 -7.19 -12.46
N ILE A 186 -22.99 -8.11 -11.50
CA ILE A 186 -23.73 -9.38 -11.57
C ILE A 186 -25.25 -9.11 -11.61
N GLY A 187 -25.75 -8.20 -10.78
CA GLY A 187 -27.16 -7.79 -10.77
C GLY A 187 -27.65 -7.18 -12.10
N LEU A 188 -26.72 -6.56 -12.85
CA LEU A 188 -26.97 -6.01 -14.19
C LEU A 188 -26.74 -7.05 -15.32
N ASN A 189 -26.59 -8.34 -14.97
CA ASN A 189 -26.36 -9.46 -15.88
C ASN A 189 -25.01 -9.39 -16.64
N PHE A 190 -24.00 -8.69 -16.13
CA PHE A 190 -22.63 -8.82 -16.62
C PHE A 190 -22.07 -10.18 -16.19
N SER A 191 -21.15 -10.74 -17.00
CA SER A 191 -20.42 -11.93 -16.57
C SER A 191 -19.63 -11.64 -15.30
N GLU A 192 -19.43 -12.64 -14.45
CA GLU A 192 -18.66 -12.53 -13.22
C GLU A 192 -17.27 -11.97 -13.51
N ILE A 193 -16.60 -12.46 -14.55
CA ILE A 193 -15.28 -11.99 -15.00
C ILE A 193 -15.28 -10.49 -15.30
N ASN A 194 -16.28 -10.00 -16.03
CA ASN A 194 -16.38 -8.58 -16.35
C ASN A 194 -16.68 -7.74 -15.12
N SER A 195 -17.54 -8.22 -14.21
CA SER A 195 -17.83 -7.55 -12.95
C SER A 195 -16.58 -7.38 -12.10
N PHE A 196 -15.74 -8.41 -11.99
CA PHE A 196 -14.45 -8.32 -11.31
C PHE A 196 -13.49 -7.35 -12.01
N LYS A 197 -13.41 -7.38 -13.35
CA LYS A 197 -12.55 -6.44 -14.09
C LYS A 197 -12.95 -5.00 -13.90
N PHE A 198 -14.25 -4.69 -13.96
CA PHE A 198 -14.76 -3.34 -13.72
C PHE A 198 -14.51 -2.86 -12.29
N ALA A 199 -14.61 -3.74 -11.32
CA ALA A 199 -14.40 -3.39 -9.91
C ALA A 199 -12.93 -3.07 -9.58
N MET A 200 -11.98 -3.51 -10.41
CA MET A 200 -10.54 -3.28 -10.21
C MET A 200 -10.01 -2.04 -10.96
N ILE A 201 -10.84 -1.37 -11.78
CA ILE A 201 -10.50 -0.12 -12.47
C ILE A 201 -10.69 1.08 -11.53
#